data_c5624568e15a55f656483e052cf2fd92
#
_entry.id   c5624568e15a55f656483e052cf2fd92
#
_cell.length_a   1.000
_cell.length_b   1.000
_cell.length_c   1.000
_cell.angle_alpha   90.00
_cell.angle_beta   90.00
_cell.angle_gamma   90.00
#
_symmetry.space_group_name_H-M   'P 1'
#
loop_
_entity.id
_entity.type
_entity.pdbx_description
1 polymer ?
#
loop_
_entity_poly.entity_id
_entity_poly.type
_entity_poly.pdbx_seq_one_letter_code
_entity_poly.pdbx_strand_id
1 'polypeptide(L)'
;MKKIYVSGNGNVSWEKFQQFYIEPLKKFNLDECEFIIGDFSGIDTLMMEFLKDKTEKLTILHVGKRPRYFANSFKTKAEKWKVIGGFTSNYERDIFGIDLCTHFLAVDFNTDEKRKSGTLKNIEKCFALNKIKV
;
A
#
# COMPACT_ATOMS: atom_id res chain seq x y z
N MET A 1 -10.91 -5.46 13.10
CA MET A 1 -10.01 -4.38 12.63
C MET A 1 -9.86 -4.46 11.10
N LYS A 2 -9.96 -3.34 10.43
CA LYS A 2 -9.75 -3.30 8.98
C LYS A 2 -8.28 -3.47 8.65
N LYS A 3 -7.98 -4.36 7.73
CA LYS A 3 -6.62 -4.54 7.20
C LYS A 3 -6.61 -4.01 5.78
N ILE A 4 -5.99 -2.86 5.57
CA ILE A 4 -6.04 -2.12 4.31
C ILE A 4 -4.75 -2.36 3.52
N TYR A 5 -4.88 -3.03 2.38
CA TYR A 5 -3.77 -3.17 1.43
C TYR A 5 -3.73 -1.93 0.53
N VAL A 6 -2.60 -1.25 0.52
CA VAL A 6 -2.39 -0.05 -0.31
C VAL A 6 -1.54 -0.42 -1.51
N SER A 7 -1.99 -0.05 -2.69
CA SER A 7 -1.27 -0.27 -3.93
C SER A 7 -1.47 0.93 -4.86
N GLY A 8 -0.53 1.20 -5.73
CA GLY A 8 -0.66 2.31 -6.67
C GLY A 8 0.50 2.42 -7.63
N ASN A 9 0.38 3.38 -8.53
CA ASN A 9 1.37 3.62 -9.58
C ASN A 9 2.63 4.29 -9.02
N GLY A 10 3.72 4.15 -9.76
CA GLY A 10 5.02 4.69 -9.37
C GLY A 10 5.23 6.16 -9.68
N ASN A 11 4.34 6.80 -10.40
CA ASN A 11 4.51 8.16 -10.92
C ASN A 11 3.34 9.09 -10.58
N VAL A 12 2.76 8.93 -9.41
CA VAL A 12 1.59 9.71 -8.98
C VAL A 12 2.04 10.99 -8.30
N SER A 13 1.40 12.13 -8.64
CA SER A 13 1.67 13.42 -8.03
C SER A 13 1.13 13.47 -6.60
N TRP A 14 1.67 14.42 -5.80
CA TRP A 14 1.18 14.66 -4.45
C TRP A 14 -0.30 15.02 -4.44
N GLU A 15 -0.76 15.84 -5.39
CA GLU A 15 -2.16 16.27 -5.49
C GLU A 15 -3.09 15.08 -5.72
N LYS A 16 -2.73 14.17 -6.63
CA LYS A 16 -3.52 12.95 -6.86
C LYS A 16 -3.48 12.03 -5.66
N PHE A 17 -2.33 11.92 -4.99
CA PHE A 17 -2.22 11.14 -3.78
C PHE A 17 -3.17 11.67 -2.69
N GLN A 18 -3.21 12.96 -2.46
CA GLN A 18 -4.13 13.55 -1.50
C GLN A 18 -5.59 13.27 -1.86
N GLN A 19 -5.96 13.49 -3.11
CA GLN A 19 -7.34 13.36 -3.56
C GLN A 19 -7.84 11.92 -3.52
N PHE A 20 -7.03 10.98 -3.97
CA PHE A 20 -7.46 9.60 -4.20
C PHE A 20 -7.05 8.62 -3.10
N TYR A 21 -6.16 9.00 -2.20
CA TYR A 21 -5.68 8.14 -1.13
C TYR A 21 -5.92 8.73 0.26
N ILE A 22 -5.52 9.97 0.51
CA ILE A 22 -5.71 10.58 1.84
C ILE A 22 -7.19 10.86 2.10
N GLU A 23 -7.88 11.48 1.16
CA GLU A 23 -9.30 11.83 1.35
C GLU A 23 -10.17 10.62 1.66
N PRO A 24 -10.07 9.49 0.93
CA PRO A 24 -10.86 8.32 1.28
C PRO A 24 -10.58 7.76 2.69
N LEU A 25 -9.37 7.93 3.20
CA LEU A 25 -9.01 7.44 4.53
C LEU A 25 -9.60 8.29 5.66
N LYS A 26 -10.03 9.51 5.40
CA LYS A 26 -10.58 10.41 6.43
C LYS A 26 -11.85 9.87 7.07
N LYS A 27 -12.56 8.97 6.40
CA LYS A 27 -13.78 8.36 6.97
C LYS A 27 -13.48 7.31 8.03
N PHE A 28 -12.22 6.91 8.20
CA PHE A 28 -11.83 5.89 9.17
C PHE A 28 -11.03 6.49 10.32
N ASN A 29 -11.14 5.87 11.49
CA ASN A 29 -10.17 6.08 12.56
C ASN A 29 -8.94 5.22 12.25
N LEU A 30 -7.81 5.86 11.97
CA LEU A 30 -6.59 5.15 11.57
C LEU A 30 -6.06 4.23 12.67
N ASP A 31 -6.34 4.53 13.94
CA ASP A 31 -5.94 3.66 15.05
C ASP A 31 -6.68 2.32 15.05
N GLU A 32 -7.79 2.24 14.35
CA GLU A 32 -8.58 1.00 14.20
C GLU A 32 -8.28 0.26 12.91
N CYS A 33 -7.25 0.68 12.18
CA CYS A 33 -6.85 0.07 10.92
C CYS A 33 -5.43 -0.47 11.01
N GLU A 34 -5.18 -1.57 10.31
CA GLU A 34 -3.84 -2.05 9.98
C GLU A 34 -3.59 -1.77 8.50
N PHE A 35 -2.37 -1.40 8.16
CA PHE A 35 -1.98 -1.12 6.79
C PHE A 35 -0.98 -2.15 6.31
N ILE A 36 -1.12 -2.56 5.07
CA ILE A 36 -0.21 -3.48 4.39
C ILE A 36 0.21 -2.81 3.10
N ILE A 37 1.51 -2.68 2.87
CA ILE A 37 2.02 -1.91 1.75
C ILE A 37 3.29 -2.55 1.21
N GLY A 38 3.52 -2.41 -0.10
CA GLY A 38 4.79 -2.79 -0.71
C GLY A 38 5.85 -1.72 -0.52
N ASP A 39 6.96 -1.86 -1.22
CA ASP A 39 8.10 -0.95 -1.13
C ASP A 39 8.43 -0.28 -2.47
N PHE A 40 7.46 -0.20 -3.37
CA PHE A 40 7.66 0.40 -4.68
C PHE A 40 7.71 1.93 -4.59
N SER A 41 8.27 2.58 -5.61
CA SER A 41 8.25 4.05 -5.70
C SER A 41 6.81 4.56 -5.91
N GLY A 42 6.60 5.85 -5.70
CA GLY A 42 5.29 6.48 -5.90
C GLY A 42 4.37 6.31 -4.72
N ILE A 43 3.21 5.69 -4.92
CA ILE A 43 2.17 5.59 -3.88
C ILE A 43 2.70 4.93 -2.60
N ASP A 44 3.49 3.85 -2.72
CA ASP A 44 3.99 3.17 -1.53
C ASP A 44 4.86 4.11 -0.68
N THR A 45 5.77 4.85 -1.30
CA THR A 45 6.63 5.79 -0.58
C THR A 45 5.84 6.98 -0.01
N LEU A 46 4.89 7.52 -0.78
CA LEU A 46 4.04 8.62 -0.30
C LEU A 46 3.19 8.19 0.90
N MET A 47 2.65 6.98 0.85
CA MET A 47 1.84 6.46 1.95
C MET A 47 2.67 6.22 3.20
N MET A 48 3.90 5.71 3.08
CA MET A 48 4.79 5.58 4.23
C MET A 48 5.07 6.93 4.88
N GLU A 49 5.36 7.95 4.06
CA GLU A 49 5.61 9.30 4.58
C GLU A 49 4.39 9.90 5.27
N PHE A 50 3.20 9.62 4.73
CA PHE A 50 1.95 10.09 5.34
C PHE A 50 1.68 9.38 6.68
N LEU A 51 1.89 8.06 6.75
CA LEU A 51 1.50 7.25 7.91
C LEU A 51 2.53 7.23 9.04
N LYS A 52 3.78 7.63 8.81
CA LYS A 52 4.87 7.48 9.79
C LYS A 52 4.58 8.18 11.14
N ASP A 53 3.82 9.26 11.14
CA ASP A 53 3.45 9.99 12.35
C ASP A 53 2.03 9.68 12.83
N LYS A 54 1.33 8.78 12.16
CA LYS A 54 -0.10 8.53 12.40
C LYS A 54 -0.40 7.16 12.98
N THR A 55 0.35 6.14 12.61
CA THR A 55 0.05 4.78 13.06
C THR A 55 1.31 3.94 13.21
N GLU A 56 1.29 3.07 14.21
CA GLU A 56 2.30 2.02 14.40
C GLU A 56 1.93 0.73 13.66
N LYS A 57 0.71 0.64 13.14
CA LYS A 57 0.13 -0.59 12.60
C LYS A 57 0.28 -0.65 11.09
N LEU A 58 1.51 -0.76 10.64
CA LEU A 58 1.83 -0.91 9.22
C LEU A 58 2.84 -2.04 9.03
N THR A 59 2.61 -2.85 8.02
CA THR A 59 3.52 -3.90 7.59
C THR A 59 4.00 -3.59 6.18
N ILE A 60 5.31 -3.55 5.99
CA ILE A 60 5.95 -3.36 4.69
C ILE A 60 6.35 -4.72 4.14
N LEU A 61 5.94 -5.00 2.91
CA LEU A 61 6.29 -6.22 2.18
C LEU A 61 7.33 -5.88 1.11
N HIS A 62 8.41 -6.66 1.04
CA HIS A 62 9.44 -6.37 0.04
C HIS A 62 10.02 -7.63 -0.60
N VAL A 63 10.52 -7.45 -1.82
CA VAL A 63 11.26 -8.48 -2.54
C VAL A 63 12.71 -8.45 -2.09
N GLY A 64 13.32 -9.62 -1.97
CA GLY A 64 14.74 -9.71 -1.62
C GLY A 64 15.01 -9.49 -0.15
N LYS A 65 16.23 -9.01 0.14
CA LYS A 65 16.78 -8.97 1.50
C LYS A 65 16.37 -7.78 2.33
N ARG A 66 16.01 -6.65 1.69
CA ARG A 66 15.62 -5.43 2.39
C ARG A 66 14.71 -4.58 1.51
N PRO A 67 13.88 -3.70 2.12
CA PRO A 67 13.02 -2.79 1.36
C PRO A 67 13.83 -1.85 0.48
N ARG A 68 13.29 -1.52 -0.70
CA ARG A 68 13.85 -0.47 -1.57
C ARG A 68 13.69 0.91 -0.98
N TYR A 69 12.69 1.11 -0.12
CA TYR A 69 12.43 2.34 0.58
C TYR A 69 11.88 2.07 1.97
N PHE A 70 12.30 2.88 2.93
CA PHE A 70 11.73 2.92 4.28
C PHE A 70 11.74 4.37 4.76
N ALA A 71 10.60 4.85 5.25
CA ALA A 71 10.50 6.21 5.79
C ALA A 71 11.44 6.40 6.98
N ASN A 72 11.92 7.62 7.18
CA ASN A 72 12.73 7.94 8.36
C ASN A 72 11.92 7.64 9.62
N SER A 73 12.38 6.66 10.39
CA SER A 73 11.66 6.18 11.57
C SER A 73 12.01 6.91 12.85
N PHE A 74 13.09 7.73 12.85
CA PHE A 74 13.58 8.38 14.05
C PHE A 74 12.50 9.25 14.70
N LYS A 75 12.16 8.92 15.95
CA LYS A 75 11.11 9.60 16.73
C LYS A 75 9.73 9.63 16.04
N THR A 76 9.42 8.64 15.23
CA THR A 76 8.11 8.49 14.58
C THR A 76 7.47 7.17 14.98
N LYS A 77 6.20 7.02 14.64
CA LYS A 77 5.49 5.75 14.86
C LYS A 77 6.00 4.63 13.95
N ALA A 78 6.73 4.97 12.89
CA ALA A 78 7.34 3.99 11.99
C ALA A 78 8.38 3.11 12.69
N GLU A 79 8.88 3.48 13.86
CA GLU A 79 9.76 2.63 14.65
C GLU A 79 9.13 1.27 15.01
N LYS A 80 7.81 1.21 15.08
CA LYS A 80 7.05 0.01 15.42
C LYS A 80 6.55 -0.78 14.22
N TRP A 81 6.80 -0.31 13.01
CA TRP A 81 6.34 -0.98 11.80
C TRP A 81 6.99 -2.35 11.64
N LYS A 82 6.24 -3.28 11.07
CA LYS A 82 6.73 -4.61 10.74
C LYS A 82 7.24 -4.63 9.31
N VAL A 83 8.23 -5.46 9.04
CA VAL A 83 8.80 -5.64 7.71
C VAL A 83 8.85 -7.14 7.43
N ILE A 84 8.25 -7.56 6.33
CA ILE A 84 8.26 -8.95 5.86
C ILE A 84 8.91 -8.97 4.48
N GLY A 85 9.99 -9.70 4.33
CA GLY A 85 10.73 -9.77 3.08
C GLY A 85 10.96 -11.19 2.60
N GLY A 86 11.85 -11.31 1.60
CA GLY A 86 12.23 -12.58 1.04
C GLY A 86 11.32 -13.07 -0.07
N PHE A 87 10.35 -12.29 -0.51
CA PHE A 87 9.56 -12.64 -1.69
C PHE A 87 10.44 -12.65 -2.93
N THR A 88 10.18 -13.57 -3.84
CA THR A 88 11.00 -13.73 -5.05
C THR A 88 10.57 -12.83 -6.21
N SER A 89 9.38 -12.26 -6.13
CA SER A 89 8.83 -11.40 -7.18
C SER A 89 7.84 -10.41 -6.61
N ASN A 90 7.58 -9.35 -7.38
CA ASN A 90 6.51 -8.39 -7.07
C ASN A 90 5.14 -9.07 -7.01
N TYR A 91 4.91 -10.03 -7.90
CA TYR A 91 3.65 -10.78 -7.93
C TYR A 91 3.43 -11.54 -6.62
N GLU A 92 4.43 -12.29 -6.16
CA GLU A 92 4.35 -13.06 -4.90
C GLU A 92 4.10 -12.15 -3.71
N ARG A 93 4.82 -11.03 -3.64
CA ARG A 93 4.64 -10.01 -2.60
C ARG A 93 3.22 -9.45 -2.60
N ASP A 94 2.71 -9.09 -3.76
CA ASP A 94 1.39 -8.48 -3.89
C ASP A 94 0.28 -9.47 -3.52
N ILE A 95 0.38 -10.71 -3.96
CA ILE A 95 -0.60 -11.75 -3.60
C ILE A 95 -0.63 -11.98 -2.09
N PHE A 96 0.52 -11.99 -1.44
CA PHE A 96 0.59 -12.14 0.01
C PHE A 96 -0.18 -11.00 0.71
N GLY A 97 0.04 -9.76 0.30
CA GLY A 97 -0.66 -8.60 0.87
C GLY A 97 -2.16 -8.63 0.62
N ILE A 98 -2.56 -9.00 -0.60
CA ILE A 98 -3.97 -9.08 -0.97
C ILE A 98 -4.68 -10.18 -0.16
N ASP A 99 -4.05 -11.32 0.03
CA ASP A 99 -4.65 -12.41 0.81
C ASP A 99 -4.85 -12.01 2.29
N LEU A 100 -3.96 -11.21 2.85
CA LEU A 100 -4.06 -10.75 4.24
C LEU A 100 -5.14 -9.70 4.46
N CYS A 101 -5.43 -8.87 3.47
CA CYS A 101 -6.26 -7.69 3.66
C CYS A 101 -7.75 -8.03 3.73
N THR A 102 -8.51 -7.12 4.32
CA THR A 102 -9.99 -7.10 4.26
C THR A 102 -10.48 -6.04 3.30
N HIS A 103 -9.69 -4.96 3.18
CA HIS A 103 -10.00 -3.79 2.37
C HIS A 103 -8.79 -3.47 1.49
N PHE A 104 -9.02 -2.76 0.40
CA PHE A 104 -7.93 -2.27 -0.43
C PHE A 104 -8.15 -0.81 -0.81
N LEU A 105 -7.04 -0.10 -0.94
CA LEU A 105 -7.00 1.29 -1.37
C LEU A 105 -6.03 1.36 -2.54
N ALA A 106 -6.56 1.48 -3.74
CA ALA A 106 -5.77 1.49 -4.96
C ALA A 106 -6.53 2.22 -6.07
N VAL A 107 -5.82 3.06 -6.81
CA VAL A 107 -6.34 3.75 -7.98
C VAL A 107 -5.30 3.63 -9.08
N ASP A 108 -5.75 3.30 -10.29
CA ASP A 108 -4.87 3.13 -11.44
C ASP A 108 -4.98 4.31 -12.40
N PHE A 109 -3.84 4.88 -12.75
CA PHE A 109 -3.72 5.98 -13.70
C PHE A 109 -2.94 5.60 -14.96
N ASN A 110 -2.41 4.38 -15.04
CA ASN A 110 -1.39 4.02 -16.03
C ASN A 110 -1.81 2.93 -17.02
N THR A 111 -2.99 2.36 -16.89
CA THR A 111 -3.48 1.39 -17.87
C THR A 111 -3.94 2.10 -19.12
N ASP A 112 -3.54 1.58 -20.27
CA ASP A 112 -3.97 2.06 -21.60
C ASP A 112 -4.34 0.87 -22.47
N GLU A 113 -4.58 1.13 -23.76
CA GLU A 113 -4.97 0.09 -24.74
C GLU A 113 -3.89 -0.97 -24.96
N LYS A 114 -2.64 -0.63 -24.70
CA LYS A 114 -1.49 -1.50 -24.97
C LYS A 114 -1.04 -2.30 -23.77
N ARG A 115 -1.33 -1.80 -22.55
CA ARG A 115 -0.78 -2.39 -21.33
C ARG A 115 -1.70 -2.18 -20.14
N LYS A 116 -1.93 -3.26 -19.41
CA LYS A 116 -2.57 -3.23 -18.10
C LYS A 116 -1.50 -3.06 -17.02
N SER A 117 -1.65 -2.05 -16.16
CA SER A 117 -0.69 -1.80 -15.09
C SER A 117 -0.74 -2.88 -14.01
N GLY A 118 0.33 -2.98 -13.23
CA GLY A 118 0.36 -3.85 -12.05
C GLY A 118 -0.70 -3.45 -11.02
N THR A 119 -0.95 -2.14 -10.88
CA THR A 119 -1.99 -1.64 -9.97
C THR A 119 -3.38 -2.13 -10.37
N LEU A 120 -3.73 -2.07 -11.66
CA LEU A 120 -5.03 -2.57 -12.11
C LEU A 120 -5.15 -4.07 -11.90
N LYS A 121 -4.09 -4.84 -12.13
CA LYS A 121 -4.07 -6.28 -11.85
C LYS A 121 -4.37 -6.56 -10.39
N ASN A 122 -3.79 -5.78 -9.48
CA ASN A 122 -4.05 -5.91 -8.04
C ASN A 122 -5.50 -5.56 -7.70
N ILE A 123 -6.05 -4.50 -8.28
CA ILE A 123 -7.45 -4.12 -8.08
C ILE A 123 -8.38 -5.25 -8.53
N GLU A 124 -8.16 -5.80 -9.71
CA GLU A 124 -8.96 -6.91 -10.22
C GLU A 124 -8.89 -8.13 -9.31
N LYS A 125 -7.70 -8.44 -8.80
CA LYS A 125 -7.52 -9.55 -7.86
C LYS A 125 -8.27 -9.32 -6.56
N CYS A 126 -8.23 -8.10 -6.03
CA CYS A 126 -8.96 -7.74 -4.81
C CYS A 126 -10.46 -7.94 -5.00
N PHE A 127 -11.02 -7.47 -6.11
CA PHE A 127 -12.44 -7.67 -6.40
C PHE A 127 -12.79 -9.15 -6.56
N ALA A 128 -11.93 -9.92 -7.25
CA ALA A 128 -12.15 -11.36 -7.43
C ALA A 128 -12.18 -12.11 -6.09
N LEU A 129 -11.47 -11.64 -5.09
CA LEU A 129 -11.43 -12.22 -3.75
C LEU A 129 -12.40 -11.56 -2.77
N ASN A 130 -13.31 -10.74 -3.29
CA ASN A 130 -14.36 -10.05 -2.50
C ASN A 130 -13.80 -9.13 -1.41
N LYS A 131 -12.63 -8.54 -1.65
CA LYS A 131 -12.10 -7.52 -0.74
C LYS A 131 -12.88 -6.22 -0.94
N ILE A 132 -12.97 -5.43 0.12
CA ILE A 132 -13.80 -4.22 0.14
C ILE A 132 -12.98 -3.01 -0.29
N LYS A 133 -13.47 -2.28 -1.28
CA LYS A 133 -12.79 -1.05 -1.71
C LYS A 133 -13.00 0.06 -0.68
N VAL A 134 -11.92 0.71 -0.33
CA VAL A 134 -11.95 1.92 0.51
C VAL A 134 -12.54 3.09 -0.27
#